data_87b64ae77849ebca1f8f9126812248d3
#
_entry.id   87b64ae77849ebca1f8f9126812248d3
#
_cell.length_a   1.000
_cell.length_b   1.000
_cell.length_c   1.000
_cell.angle_alpha   90.00
_cell.angle_beta   90.00
_cell.angle_gamma   90.00
#
_symmetry.space_group_name_H-M   'P 1'
#
loop_
_entity.id
_entity.type
_entity.pdbx_description
1 polymer ?
#
loop_
_entity_poly.entity_id
_entity_poly.type
_entity_poly.pdbx_seq_one_letter_code
_entity_poly.pdbx_strand_id
1 'polypeptide(L)'
;MRAQDLLPDHINGGEFNGVAVRKGTVGAFLHNARSYLAPDTPPADRAVAEAHMAEALPAMQALGLFDVFEIADARLRAFVAERLTAPLDQ
;
A
#
# COMPACT_ATOMS: atom_id res chain seq x y z
N MET A 1 -21.48 -5.76 1.39
CA MET A 1 -20.98 -5.05 0.21
C MET A 1 -19.95 -5.89 -0.51
N ARG A 2 -20.01 -5.94 -1.82
CA ARG A 2 -19.04 -6.68 -2.64
C ARG A 2 -18.03 -5.71 -3.22
N ALA A 3 -16.92 -6.24 -3.72
CA ALA A 3 -15.88 -5.39 -4.31
C ALA A 3 -16.43 -4.53 -5.46
N GLN A 4 -17.28 -5.10 -6.31
CA GLN A 4 -17.86 -4.36 -7.44
C GLN A 4 -18.86 -3.28 -7.00
N ASP A 5 -19.33 -3.32 -5.76
CA ASP A 5 -20.21 -2.28 -5.22
C ASP A 5 -19.39 -1.06 -4.81
N LEU A 6 -18.14 -1.27 -4.40
CA LEU A 6 -17.22 -0.19 -4.06
C LEU A 6 -16.61 0.43 -5.32
N LEU A 7 -16.09 -0.43 -6.20
CA LEU A 7 -15.57 -0.05 -7.51
C LEU A 7 -16.08 -1.06 -8.53
N PRO A 8 -17.04 -0.69 -9.38
CA PRO A 8 -17.55 -1.59 -10.40
C PRO A 8 -16.43 -2.14 -11.29
N ASP A 9 -16.65 -3.34 -11.84
CA ASP A 9 -15.60 -4.03 -12.59
C ASP A 9 -15.01 -3.22 -13.74
N HIS A 10 -15.80 -2.35 -14.36
CA HIS A 10 -15.34 -1.53 -15.48
C HIS A 10 -14.67 -0.22 -15.04
N ILE A 11 -14.64 0.05 -13.75
CA ILE A 11 -14.01 1.24 -13.19
C ILE A 11 -12.69 0.83 -12.54
N ASN A 12 -11.59 1.43 -12.98
CA ASN A 12 -10.25 1.09 -12.49
C ASN A 12 -9.82 1.88 -11.27
N GLY A 13 -10.53 2.92 -10.92
CA GLY A 13 -10.18 3.74 -9.77
C GLY A 13 -11.33 4.59 -9.30
N GLY A 14 -11.15 5.21 -8.17
CA GLY A 14 -12.11 6.11 -7.56
C GLY A 14 -11.39 7.07 -6.63
N GLU A 15 -12.16 7.95 -6.00
CA GLU A 15 -11.62 8.89 -5.03
C GLU A 15 -12.19 8.57 -3.66
N PHE A 16 -11.30 8.45 -2.67
CA PHE A 16 -11.67 8.15 -1.28
C PHE A 16 -10.97 9.16 -0.39
N ASN A 17 -11.75 9.89 0.40
CA ASN A 17 -11.22 10.92 1.30
C ASN A 17 -10.26 11.88 0.58
N GLY A 18 -10.60 12.24 -0.67
CA GLY A 18 -9.82 13.20 -1.45
C GLY A 18 -8.59 12.61 -2.14
N VAL A 19 -8.38 11.31 -2.05
CA VAL A 19 -7.22 10.64 -2.65
C VAL A 19 -7.66 9.68 -3.75
N ALA A 20 -7.01 9.76 -4.91
CA ALA A 20 -7.29 8.84 -6.00
C ALA A 20 -6.77 7.44 -5.65
N VAL A 21 -7.65 6.44 -5.75
CA VAL A 21 -7.33 5.05 -5.44
C VAL A 21 -7.62 4.19 -6.64
N ARG A 22 -6.66 3.38 -7.06
CA ARG A 22 -6.85 2.45 -8.18
C ARG A 22 -7.31 1.10 -7.69
N LYS A 23 -8.13 0.44 -8.50
CA LYS A 23 -8.48 -0.96 -8.29
C LYS A 23 -7.18 -1.76 -8.27
N GLY A 24 -7.04 -2.63 -7.30
CA GLY A 24 -5.85 -3.45 -7.18
C GLY A 24 -4.71 -2.85 -6.36
N THR A 25 -4.88 -1.65 -5.82
CA THR A 25 -3.84 -1.01 -5.00
C THR A 25 -3.38 -1.90 -3.84
N VAL A 26 -4.31 -2.50 -3.10
CA VAL A 26 -3.96 -3.36 -1.96
C VAL A 26 -3.27 -4.63 -2.45
N GLY A 27 -3.75 -5.23 -3.54
CA GLY A 27 -3.12 -6.41 -4.11
C GLY A 27 -1.70 -6.15 -4.57
N ALA A 28 -1.47 -5.01 -5.21
CA ALA A 28 -0.13 -4.62 -5.64
C ALA A 28 0.79 -4.38 -4.44
N PHE A 29 0.28 -3.74 -3.40
CA PHE A 29 1.05 -3.52 -2.18
C PHE A 29 1.47 -4.86 -1.56
N LEU A 30 0.56 -5.82 -1.49
CA LEU A 30 0.87 -7.16 -0.95
C LEU A 30 1.95 -7.86 -1.76
N HIS A 31 1.87 -7.77 -3.09
CA HIS A 31 2.90 -8.34 -3.96
C HIS A 31 4.27 -7.72 -3.67
N ASN A 32 4.32 -6.40 -3.58
CA ASN A 32 5.58 -5.70 -3.31
C ASN A 32 6.09 -5.99 -1.90
N ALA A 33 5.20 -6.14 -0.94
CA ALA A 33 5.59 -6.47 0.44
C ALA A 33 6.23 -7.85 0.50
N ARG A 34 5.72 -8.82 -0.24
CA ARG A 34 6.31 -10.15 -0.30
C ARG A 34 7.71 -10.11 -0.90
N SER A 35 7.91 -9.33 -1.95
CA SER A 35 9.24 -9.15 -2.56
C SER A 35 10.19 -8.48 -1.58
N TYR A 36 9.71 -7.47 -0.88
CA TYR A 36 10.51 -6.74 0.11
C TYR A 36 10.97 -7.67 1.23
N LEU A 37 10.10 -8.57 1.70
CA LEU A 37 10.39 -9.44 2.83
C LEU A 37 11.15 -10.71 2.46
N ALA A 38 11.12 -11.12 1.19
CA ALA A 38 11.77 -12.35 0.76
C ALA A 38 13.29 -12.22 0.88
N PRO A 39 13.96 -13.19 1.54
CA PRO A 39 15.40 -13.06 1.81
C PRO A 39 16.27 -13.11 0.56
N ASP A 40 15.77 -13.70 -0.53
CA ASP A 40 16.54 -13.85 -1.77
C ASP A 40 16.25 -12.76 -2.80
N THR A 41 15.45 -11.78 -2.47
CA THR A 41 15.18 -10.68 -3.40
C THR A 41 16.45 -9.83 -3.58
N PRO A 42 16.90 -9.63 -4.82
CA PRO A 42 18.08 -8.78 -5.06
C PRO A 42 17.87 -7.36 -4.53
N PRO A 43 18.93 -6.70 -4.04
CA PRO A 43 18.80 -5.35 -3.47
C PRO A 43 18.13 -4.33 -4.40
N ALA A 44 18.41 -4.38 -5.70
CA ALA A 44 17.80 -3.45 -6.65
C ALA A 44 16.29 -3.67 -6.74
N ASP A 45 15.85 -4.93 -6.73
CA ASP A 45 14.43 -5.28 -6.80
C ASP A 45 13.73 -4.92 -5.50
N ARG A 46 14.41 -5.09 -4.37
CA ARG A 46 13.87 -4.70 -3.08
C ARG A 46 13.65 -3.18 -3.01
N ALA A 47 14.59 -2.40 -3.55
CA ALA A 47 14.44 -0.95 -3.59
C ALA A 47 13.24 -0.52 -4.44
N VAL A 48 13.00 -1.21 -5.56
CA VAL A 48 11.83 -0.96 -6.40
C VAL A 48 10.55 -1.26 -5.63
N ALA A 49 10.51 -2.40 -4.93
CA ALA A 49 9.36 -2.77 -4.10
C ALA A 49 9.09 -1.72 -3.03
N GLU A 50 10.13 -1.22 -2.37
CA GLU A 50 9.98 -0.15 -1.37
C GLU A 50 9.37 1.11 -1.97
N ALA A 51 9.84 1.52 -3.14
CA ALA A 51 9.33 2.72 -3.81
C ALA A 51 7.86 2.55 -4.16
N HIS A 52 7.48 1.40 -4.71
CA HIS A 52 6.09 1.13 -5.08
C HIS A 52 5.18 1.05 -3.86
N MET A 53 5.66 0.47 -2.76
CA MET A 53 4.90 0.44 -1.52
C MET A 53 4.67 1.85 -0.99
N ALA A 54 5.72 2.68 -1.01
CA ALA A 54 5.60 4.06 -0.53
C ALA A 54 4.58 4.85 -1.35
N GLU A 55 4.54 4.63 -2.66
CA GLU A 55 3.55 5.29 -3.54
C GLU A 55 2.12 4.88 -3.21
N ALA A 56 1.91 3.65 -2.77
CA ALA A 56 0.59 3.12 -2.48
C ALA A 56 0.05 3.56 -1.12
N LEU A 57 0.91 3.98 -0.20
CA LEU A 57 0.49 4.27 1.17
C LEU A 57 -0.58 5.36 1.30
N PRO A 58 -0.50 6.50 0.57
CA PRO A 58 -1.55 7.50 0.70
C PRO A 58 -2.94 6.96 0.35
N ALA A 59 -3.04 6.14 -0.69
CA ALA A 59 -4.31 5.54 -1.10
C ALA A 59 -4.83 4.57 -0.05
N MET A 60 -3.96 3.73 0.49
CA MET A 60 -4.34 2.76 1.51
C MET A 60 -4.78 3.44 2.80
N GLN A 61 -4.09 4.51 3.17
CA GLN A 61 -4.45 5.29 4.35
C GLN A 61 -5.80 5.98 4.14
N ALA A 62 -6.03 6.52 2.96
CA ALA A 62 -7.30 7.18 2.62
C ALA A 62 -8.48 6.21 2.68
N LEU A 63 -8.25 4.94 2.32
CA LEU A 63 -9.27 3.90 2.45
C LEU A 63 -9.55 3.51 3.89
N GLY A 64 -8.68 3.87 4.82
CA GLY A 64 -8.83 3.51 6.23
C GLY A 64 -8.33 2.12 6.55
N LEU A 65 -7.49 1.55 5.70
CA LEU A 65 -7.01 0.18 5.90
C LEU A 65 -6.33 0.00 7.26
N PHE A 66 -5.47 0.93 7.61
CA PHE A 66 -4.68 0.82 8.85
C PHE A 66 -5.46 1.21 10.09
N ASP A 67 -6.68 1.71 9.93
CA ASP A 67 -7.58 1.94 11.07
C ASP A 67 -8.22 0.65 11.53
N VAL A 68 -8.25 -0.36 10.66
CA VAL A 68 -8.94 -1.63 10.92
C VAL A 68 -7.97 -2.80 11.00
N PHE A 69 -6.90 -2.78 10.20
CA PHE A 69 -5.92 -3.87 10.14
C PHE A 69 -4.57 -3.44 10.68
N GLU A 70 -3.92 -4.36 11.38
CA GLU A 70 -2.51 -4.21 11.74
C GLU A 70 -1.66 -5.04 10.78
N ILE A 71 -0.46 -4.54 10.51
CA ILE A 71 0.50 -5.30 9.71
C ILE A 71 1.15 -6.33 10.62
N ALA A 72 1.00 -7.60 10.27
CA ALA A 72 1.47 -8.70 11.10
C ALA A 72 2.99 -8.81 11.16
N ASP A 73 3.67 -8.54 10.04
CA ASP A 73 5.13 -8.64 9.99
C ASP A 73 5.77 -7.40 10.60
N ALA A 74 6.65 -7.61 11.58
CA ALA A 74 7.26 -6.50 12.32
C ALA A 74 8.14 -5.61 11.45
N ARG A 75 8.87 -6.20 10.50
CA ARG A 75 9.75 -5.45 9.61
C ARG A 75 8.96 -4.57 8.66
N LEU A 76 7.90 -5.13 8.09
CA LEU A 76 7.01 -4.37 7.23
C LEU A 76 6.28 -3.29 8.01
N ARG A 77 5.84 -3.60 9.22
CA ARG A 77 5.17 -2.64 10.08
C ARG A 77 6.06 -1.43 10.37
N ALA A 78 7.34 -1.68 10.65
CA ALA A 78 8.30 -0.61 10.90
C ALA A 78 8.51 0.27 9.66
N PHE A 79 8.61 -0.36 8.48
CA PHE A 79 8.75 0.35 7.21
C PHE A 79 7.57 1.29 6.98
N VAL A 80 6.37 0.78 7.15
CA VAL A 80 5.15 1.56 6.92
C VAL A 80 5.01 2.68 7.96
N ALA A 81 5.25 2.37 9.23
CA ALA A 81 5.14 3.37 10.29
C ALA A 81 6.08 4.53 10.07
N GLU A 82 7.30 4.26 9.65
CA GLU A 82 8.29 5.29 9.36
C GLU A 82 7.80 6.25 8.27
N ARG A 83 7.19 5.71 7.23
CA ARG A 83 6.71 6.53 6.13
C ARG A 83 5.45 7.31 6.47
N LEU A 84 4.55 6.74 7.25
CA LEU A 84 3.31 7.42 7.64
C LEU A 84 3.56 8.55 8.63
N THR A 85 4.62 8.47 9.43
CA THR A 85 4.93 9.49 10.43
C THR A 85 5.96 10.50 9.96
N ALA A 86 6.57 10.30 8.80
CA ALA A 86 7.57 11.21 8.26
C ALA A 86 6.94 12.56 7.89
N PRO A 87 7.60 13.67 8.18
CA PRO A 87 7.11 14.98 7.73
C PRO A 87 7.04 15.05 6.21
N LEU A 88 5.98 15.68 5.69
CA LEU A 88 5.73 15.73 4.27
C LEU A 88 6.62 16.72 3.51
N ASP A 89 7.15 17.68 4.19
CA ASP A 89 7.89 18.79 3.57
C ASP A 89 9.40 18.65 3.70
N GLN A 90 9.86 17.47 3.92
CA GLN A 90 11.30 17.19 4.04
C GLN A 90 12.03 17.18 2.72
#